data_3524b06a3b56aa4cbf1ff33f850e1e41
#
_entry.id   3524b06a3b56aa4cbf1ff33f850e1e41
#
_cell.length_a   1.000
_cell.length_b   1.000
_cell.length_c   1.000
_cell.angle_alpha   90.00
_cell.angle_beta   90.00
_cell.angle_gamma   90.00
#
_symmetry.space_group_name_H-M   'P 1'
#
loop_
_entity.id
_entity.type
_entity.pdbx_description
1 polymer ?
#
loop_
_entity_poly.entity_id
_entity_poly.type
_entity_poly.pdbx_seq_one_letter_code
_entity_poly.pdbx_strand_id
1 'polypeptide(L)'
;MSIRLGILGLGSMGRHHVRNARATAAVDLVALADPGGDRFGVAGDLPVLGGVEELIEAGIDAAIIAAPTAHHEAAALALAEAGVHTLVEK
;
A
#
# COMPACT_ATOMS: atom_id res chain seq x y z
N MET A 1 18.77 2.62 7.25
CA MET A 1 17.93 1.46 6.92
C MET A 1 16.51 1.95 6.63
N SER A 2 15.97 1.62 5.46
CA SER A 2 14.65 2.08 5.05
C SER A 2 13.61 0.99 5.21
N ILE A 3 12.39 1.39 5.56
CA ILE A 3 11.24 0.48 5.59
C ILE A 3 10.67 0.41 4.18
N ARG A 4 10.56 -0.79 3.64
CA ARG A 4 9.94 -1.01 2.33
C ARG A 4 8.43 -1.01 2.51
N LEU A 5 7.78 0.02 1.98
CA LEU A 5 6.36 0.27 2.20
C LEU A 5 5.54 0.01 0.94
N GLY A 6 4.40 -0.64 1.12
CA GLY A 6 3.38 -0.74 0.08
C GLY A 6 2.10 -0.07 0.54
N ILE A 7 1.29 0.41 -0.40
CA ILE A 7 0.00 1.02 -0.09
C ILE A 7 -1.07 0.30 -0.90
N LEU A 8 -2.11 -0.18 -0.20
CA LEU A 8 -3.27 -0.80 -0.81
C LEU A 8 -4.43 0.19 -0.79
N GLY A 9 -4.92 0.54 -1.97
CA GLY A 9 -5.98 1.52 -2.15
C GLY A 9 -5.45 2.89 -2.51
N LEU A 10 -5.81 3.35 -3.70
CA LEU A 10 -5.36 4.63 -4.25
C LEU A 10 -6.51 5.63 -4.45
N GLY A 11 -7.54 5.52 -3.62
CA GLY A 11 -8.62 6.51 -3.57
C GLY A 11 -8.17 7.79 -2.85
N SER A 12 -9.13 8.58 -2.37
CA SER A 12 -8.79 9.89 -1.80
C SER A 12 -7.86 9.79 -0.59
N MET A 13 -7.99 8.79 0.27
CA MET A 13 -7.07 8.62 1.39
C MET A 13 -5.73 8.04 0.94
N GLY A 14 -5.76 7.07 0.02
CA GLY A 14 -4.55 6.44 -0.47
C GLY A 14 -3.59 7.43 -1.11
N ARG A 15 -4.09 8.38 -1.88
CA ARG A 15 -3.24 9.38 -2.51
C ARG A 15 -2.51 10.27 -1.50
N HIS A 16 -3.14 10.54 -0.36
CA HIS A 16 -2.48 11.28 0.71
C HIS A 16 -1.34 10.49 1.33
N HIS A 17 -1.55 9.18 1.51
CA HIS A 17 -0.50 8.31 2.04
C HIS A 17 0.69 8.19 1.08
N VAL A 18 0.43 8.15 -0.22
CA VAL A 18 1.51 8.14 -1.22
C VAL A 18 2.35 9.39 -1.08
N ARG A 19 1.71 10.55 -0.99
CA ARG A 19 2.42 11.82 -0.85
C ARG A 19 3.25 11.85 0.42
N ASN A 20 2.67 11.45 1.54
CA ASN A 20 3.36 11.45 2.83
C ASN A 20 4.53 10.49 2.85
N ALA A 21 4.37 9.32 2.27
CA ALA A 21 5.45 8.32 2.22
C ALA A 21 6.62 8.81 1.40
N ARG A 22 6.36 9.47 0.26
CA ARG A 22 7.43 10.03 -0.57
C ARG A 22 8.22 11.12 0.17
N ALA A 23 7.58 11.82 1.11
CA ALA A 23 8.22 12.89 1.87
C ALA A 23 8.96 12.38 3.10
N THR A 24 8.86 11.10 3.42
CA THR A 24 9.45 10.53 4.64
C THR A 24 10.75 9.79 4.31
N ALA A 25 11.86 10.30 4.82
CA ALA A 25 13.19 9.78 4.46
C ALA A 25 13.43 8.34 4.90
N ALA A 26 12.82 7.90 6.01
CA ALA A 26 13.02 6.55 6.53
C ALA A 26 12.17 5.49 5.82
N VAL A 27 11.32 5.90 4.90
CA VAL A 27 10.40 5.01 4.19
C VAL A 27 10.75 4.98 2.71
N ASP A 28 10.82 3.76 2.18
CA ASP A 28 11.02 3.53 0.76
C ASP A 28 9.70 2.99 0.19
N LEU A 29 8.96 3.84 -0.50
CA LEU A 29 7.70 3.43 -1.12
C LEU A 29 8.01 2.63 -2.37
N VAL A 30 7.76 1.33 -2.32
CA VAL A 30 8.21 0.40 -3.37
C VAL A 30 7.11 -0.03 -4.33
N ALA A 31 5.86 -0.06 -3.89
CA ALA A 31 4.76 -0.51 -4.74
C ALA A 31 3.43 -0.02 -4.21
N LEU A 32 2.47 0.07 -5.12
CA LEU A 32 1.10 0.45 -4.81
C LEU A 32 0.19 -0.66 -5.34
N ALA A 33 -1.00 -0.80 -4.77
CA ALA A 33 -1.96 -1.77 -5.26
C ALA A 33 -3.37 -1.20 -5.20
N ASP A 34 -4.13 -1.38 -6.26
CA ASP A 34 -5.55 -1.00 -6.30
C ASP A 34 -6.19 -1.70 -7.50
N PRO A 35 -7.21 -2.55 -7.30
CA PRO A 35 -7.90 -3.17 -8.42
C PRO A 35 -8.49 -2.17 -9.42
N GLY A 36 -8.80 -0.96 -8.96
CA GLY A 36 -9.30 0.12 -9.82
C GLY A 36 -8.22 0.93 -10.51
N GLY A 37 -6.94 0.62 -10.26
CA GLY A 37 -5.82 1.33 -10.85
C GLY A 37 -5.54 2.67 -10.17
N ASP A 38 -4.66 3.45 -10.79
CA ASP A 38 -4.22 4.74 -10.27
C ASP A 38 -5.07 5.87 -10.84
N ARG A 39 -6.26 6.06 -10.29
CA ARG A 39 -7.23 7.04 -10.80
C ARG A 39 -6.79 8.49 -10.64
N PHE A 40 -5.92 8.77 -9.67
CA PHE A 40 -5.46 10.13 -9.41
C PHE A 40 -4.06 10.42 -9.94
N GLY A 41 -3.46 9.44 -10.62
CA GLY A 41 -2.14 9.62 -11.22
C GLY A 41 -1.02 9.85 -10.22
N VAL A 42 -1.08 9.20 -9.05
CA VAL A 42 -0.13 9.45 -7.97
C VAL A 42 1.07 8.50 -7.97
N ALA A 43 1.00 7.42 -8.73
CA ALA A 43 2.05 6.40 -8.70
C ALA A 43 3.38 6.85 -9.28
N GLY A 44 3.34 7.72 -10.28
CA GLY A 44 4.57 8.08 -11.00
C GLY A 44 5.17 6.84 -11.64
N ASP A 45 6.43 6.55 -11.33
CA ASP A 45 7.16 5.39 -11.85
C ASP A 45 6.92 4.11 -11.06
N LEU A 46 6.15 4.17 -9.97
CA LEU A 46 5.93 3.00 -9.13
C LEU A 46 4.95 2.02 -9.79
N PRO A 47 5.16 0.71 -9.60
CA PRO A 47 4.20 -0.27 -10.09
C PRO A 47 2.88 -0.16 -9.36
N VAL A 48 1.78 -0.25 -10.12
CA VAL A 48 0.43 -0.32 -9.55
C VAL A 48 -0.08 -1.74 -9.76
N LEU A 49 -0.14 -2.48 -8.67
CA LEU A 49 -0.44 -3.90 -8.69
C LEU A 49 -1.94 -4.15 -8.49
N GLY A 50 -2.39 -5.37 -8.77
CA GLY A 50 -3.80 -5.69 -8.73
C GLY A 50 -4.39 -5.87 -7.35
N GLY A 51 -3.59 -6.24 -6.36
CA GLY A 51 -4.11 -6.49 -5.02
C GLY A 51 -3.02 -6.78 -4.00
N VAL A 52 -3.46 -7.22 -2.81
CA VAL A 52 -2.57 -7.42 -1.66
C VAL A 52 -1.54 -8.51 -1.88
N GLU A 53 -1.89 -9.57 -2.61
CA GLU A 53 -0.96 -10.68 -2.81
C GLU A 53 0.24 -10.25 -3.65
N GLU A 54 0.02 -9.51 -4.72
CA GLU A 54 1.09 -8.97 -5.54
C GLU A 54 1.94 -7.98 -4.74
N LEU A 55 1.31 -7.24 -3.85
CA LEU A 55 2.01 -6.30 -2.99
C LEU A 55 2.96 -7.03 -2.03
N ILE A 56 2.50 -8.16 -1.47
CA ILE A 56 3.33 -9.01 -0.61
C ILE A 56 4.52 -9.56 -1.40
N GLU A 57 4.28 -10.02 -2.62
CA GLU A 57 5.34 -10.55 -3.48
C GLU A 57 6.40 -9.51 -3.84
N ALA A 58 6.05 -8.23 -3.78
CA ALA A 58 7.00 -7.15 -4.02
C ALA A 58 8.05 -7.01 -2.91
N GLY A 59 7.90 -7.74 -1.80
CA GLY A 59 8.90 -7.75 -0.73
C GLY A 59 8.80 -6.57 0.21
N ILE A 60 7.59 -6.17 0.58
CA ILE A 60 7.38 -5.04 1.50
C ILE A 60 7.55 -5.46 2.95
N ASP A 61 7.99 -4.52 3.79
CA ASP A 61 8.10 -4.72 5.23
C ASP A 61 6.85 -4.24 5.97
N ALA A 62 6.16 -3.27 5.39
CA ALA A 62 4.98 -2.67 5.98
C ALA A 62 3.99 -2.29 4.89
N ALA A 63 2.73 -2.18 5.24
CA ALA A 63 1.67 -1.79 4.32
C ALA A 63 0.68 -0.85 4.99
N ILE A 64 0.15 0.09 4.21
CA ILE A 64 -0.97 0.92 4.62
C ILE A 64 -2.19 0.45 3.83
N ILE A 65 -3.27 0.12 4.52
CA ILE A 65 -4.53 -0.25 3.88
C ILE A 65 -5.45 0.97 3.89
N ALA A 66 -5.66 1.56 2.72
CA ALA A 66 -6.56 2.69 2.52
C ALA A 66 -7.72 2.31 1.59
N ALA A 67 -7.98 1.02 1.45
CA ALA A 67 -9.06 0.48 0.65
C ALA A 67 -10.41 0.61 1.38
N PRO A 68 -11.55 0.42 0.68
CA PRO A 68 -12.85 0.39 1.34
C PRO A 68 -12.90 -0.62 2.49
N THR A 69 -13.64 -0.29 3.53
CA THR A 69 -13.71 -1.10 4.77
C THR A 69 -14.05 -2.57 4.50
N ALA A 70 -14.89 -2.85 3.52
CA ALA A 70 -15.28 -4.22 3.19
C ALA A 70 -14.11 -5.13 2.84
N HIS A 71 -12.98 -4.56 2.44
CA HIS A 71 -11.80 -5.33 2.05
C HIS A 71 -10.70 -5.36 3.11
N HIS A 72 -10.85 -4.63 4.21
CA HIS A 72 -9.80 -4.49 5.22
C HIS A 72 -9.43 -5.80 5.89
N GLU A 73 -10.43 -6.59 6.27
CA GLU A 73 -10.18 -7.81 7.04
C GLU A 73 -9.34 -8.83 6.25
N ALA A 74 -9.75 -9.11 5.02
CA ALA A 74 -9.03 -10.07 4.19
C ALA A 74 -7.61 -9.61 3.89
N ALA A 75 -7.43 -8.32 3.58
CA ALA A 75 -6.12 -7.76 3.29
C ALA A 75 -5.23 -7.77 4.54
N ALA A 76 -5.76 -7.36 5.68
CA ALA A 76 -5.00 -7.34 6.93
C ALA A 76 -4.56 -8.74 7.33
N LEU A 77 -5.43 -9.74 7.16
CA LEU A 77 -5.10 -11.11 7.47
C LEU A 77 -3.98 -11.65 6.57
N ALA A 78 -4.07 -11.39 5.27
CA ALA A 78 -3.04 -11.82 4.33
C ALA A 78 -1.68 -11.20 4.66
N LEU A 79 -1.66 -9.92 5.00
CA LEU A 79 -0.44 -9.21 5.37
C LEU A 79 0.14 -9.75 6.68
N ALA A 80 -0.72 -10.02 7.66
CA ALA A 80 -0.28 -10.57 8.94
C ALA A 80 0.35 -11.95 8.76
N GLU A 81 -0.24 -12.80 7.94
CA GLU A 81 0.29 -14.12 7.64
C GLU A 81 1.65 -14.05 6.96
N ALA A 82 1.87 -13.00 6.18
CA ALA A 82 3.14 -12.78 5.50
C ALA A 82 4.19 -12.08 6.38
N GLY A 83 3.84 -11.73 7.61
CA GLY A 83 4.76 -11.04 8.52
C GLY A 83 4.93 -9.56 8.21
N VAL A 84 3.98 -8.95 7.53
CA VAL A 84 4.04 -7.54 7.15
C VAL A 84 3.32 -6.67 8.18
N HIS A 85 3.99 -5.62 8.66
CA HIS A 85 3.36 -4.66 9.57
C HIS A 85 2.29 -3.87 8.84
N THR A 86 1.13 -3.68 9.45
CA THR A 86 -0.02 -3.11 8.76
C THR A 86 -0.62 -1.93 9.53
N LEU A 87 -0.89 -0.84 8.81
CA LEU A 87 -1.68 0.29 9.29
C LEU A 87 -2.97 0.32 8.47
N VAL A 88 -4.11 0.26 9.16
CA VAL A 88 -5.42 0.28 8.52
C VAL A 88 -6.07 1.65 8.71
N GLU A 89 -6.44 2.28 7.59
CA GLU A 89 -7.18 3.54 7.61
C GLU A 89 -8.68 3.26 7.48
N LYS A 90 -9.48 4.08 8.15
CA LYS A 90 -10.94 3.96 8.11
C LYS A 90 -11.53 4.71 6.94
#